data_a9a806f2474b6375b316be9587f145f2
#
_entry.id   a9a806f2474b6375b316be9587f145f2
#
_cell.length_a   1.000
_cell.length_b   1.000
_cell.length_c   1.000
_cell.angle_alpha   90.00
_cell.angle_beta   90.00
_cell.angle_gamma   90.00
#
_symmetry.space_group_name_H-M   'P 1'
#
loop_
_entity.id
_entity.type
_entity.pdbx_description
1 polymer ?
#
loop_
_entity_poly.entity_id
_entity_poly.type
_entity_poly.pdbx_seq_one_letter_code
_entity_poly.pdbx_strand_id
1 'polypeptide(L)'
;MSDEIMFKHVIPAQIRFSDVDQFGHMNNSVYFSLYDLAKTSYLRDVFGPQDWTKFAMVVANINADFMAPVYFTDDLVIETTVLHLGNKSFTLLQRAVDKETKEVKCQCRTVMVAFDIEQQLPIPIPQDYKESISKFEGKSLEEMAHPVV
;
A
#
# COMPACT_ATOMS: atom_id res chain seq x y z
N MET A 1 24.10 -5.17 -3.74
CA MET A 1 23.70 -4.87 -3.57
C MET A 1 22.64 -4.45 -3.56
N SER A 2 22.11 -4.41 -4.02
CA SER A 2 21.05 -3.71 -3.60
C SER A 2 19.80 -4.45 -3.56
N ASP A 3 19.34 -4.66 -2.40
CA ASP A 3 18.02 -5.19 -2.17
C ASP A 3 17.00 -4.07 -2.15
N GLU A 4 17.28 -3.06 -2.93
CA GLU A 4 16.44 -1.88 -2.95
C GLU A 4 15.12 -2.16 -3.62
N ILE A 5 14.02 -1.87 -2.91
CA ILE A 5 12.68 -2.09 -3.42
C ILE A 5 12.31 -0.93 -4.34
N MET A 6 11.83 -1.29 -5.54
CA MET A 6 11.38 -0.31 -6.51
C MET A 6 9.90 -0.05 -6.37
N PHE A 7 9.54 1.21 -6.16
CA PHE A 7 8.15 1.62 -6.06
C PHE A 7 7.73 2.31 -7.34
N LYS A 8 6.83 1.70 -8.08
CA LYS A 8 6.32 2.28 -9.33
C LYS A 8 5.10 3.17 -9.11
N HIS A 9 4.50 3.08 -7.93
CA HIS A 9 3.33 3.87 -7.58
C HIS A 9 3.69 4.81 -6.44
N VAL A 10 3.60 6.11 -6.71
CA VAL A 10 3.92 7.15 -5.74
C VAL A 10 2.87 8.25 -5.87
N ILE A 11 2.27 8.66 -4.77
CA ILE A 11 1.35 9.79 -4.76
C ILE A 11 1.77 10.81 -3.74
N PRO A 12 1.50 12.10 -3.98
CA PRO A 12 1.76 13.11 -2.96
C PRO A 12 0.73 12.98 -1.83
N ALA A 13 1.14 13.37 -0.63
CA ALA A 13 0.27 13.39 0.52
C ALA A 13 0.24 14.81 1.08
N GLN A 14 -0.96 15.38 1.17
CA GLN A 14 -1.11 16.70 1.75
C GLN A 14 -1.34 16.56 3.25
N ILE A 15 -0.47 17.21 4.05
CA ILE A 15 -0.60 17.23 5.50
C ILE A 15 -1.48 18.43 5.84
N ARG A 16 -2.57 18.20 6.58
CA ARG A 16 -3.47 19.26 7.02
C ARG A 16 -3.04 19.75 8.38
N PHE A 17 -3.40 20.97 8.68
CA PHE A 17 -3.12 21.56 10.00
C PHE A 17 -3.66 20.67 11.12
N SER A 18 -4.85 20.09 10.92
CA SER A 18 -5.49 19.23 11.91
C SER A 18 -4.84 17.85 12.04
N ASP A 19 -3.91 17.51 11.16
CA ASP A 19 -3.21 16.22 11.22
C ASP A 19 -2.05 16.24 12.21
N VAL A 20 -1.64 17.42 12.67
CA VAL A 20 -0.47 17.60 13.52
C VAL A 20 -0.91 17.80 14.96
N ASP A 21 -0.27 17.09 15.89
CA ASP A 21 -0.62 17.16 17.32
C ASP A 21 0.15 18.29 18.01
N GLN A 22 -0.04 18.39 19.35
CA GLN A 22 0.56 19.48 20.12
C GLN A 22 2.09 19.41 20.16
N PHE A 23 2.68 18.26 19.81
CA PHE A 23 4.14 18.11 19.74
C PHE A 23 4.71 18.54 18.40
N GLY A 24 3.87 18.96 17.46
CA GLY A 24 4.30 19.35 16.12
C GLY A 24 4.47 18.20 15.15
N HIS A 25 4.08 17.00 15.53
CA HIS A 25 4.23 15.79 14.72
C HIS A 25 2.89 15.36 14.14
N MET A 26 2.93 14.80 12.94
CA MET A 26 1.74 14.19 12.36
C MET A 26 1.28 13.03 13.24
N ASN A 27 0.00 13.01 13.58
CA ASN A 27 -0.57 11.96 14.42
C ASN A 27 -0.46 10.62 13.72
N ASN A 28 -0.12 9.58 14.47
CA ASN A 28 0.06 8.23 13.91
C ASN A 28 -1.17 7.73 13.17
N SER A 29 -2.37 8.10 13.61
CA SER A 29 -3.61 7.68 12.95
C SER A 29 -3.75 8.23 11.53
N VAL A 30 -3.11 9.35 11.23
CA VAL A 30 -3.20 9.97 9.91
C VAL A 30 -2.53 9.13 8.84
N TYR A 31 -1.48 8.39 9.19
CA TYR A 31 -0.81 7.50 8.23
C TYR A 31 -1.79 6.52 7.61
N PHE A 32 -2.70 5.96 8.41
CA PHE A 32 -3.63 4.95 7.91
C PHE A 32 -4.59 5.52 6.87
N SER A 33 -5.04 6.77 7.07
CA SER A 33 -5.85 7.45 6.07
C SER A 33 -5.08 7.70 4.78
N LEU A 34 -3.81 8.11 4.89
CA LEU A 34 -2.97 8.35 3.73
C LEU A 34 -2.66 7.05 3.00
N TYR A 35 -2.41 5.97 3.74
CA TYR A 35 -2.19 4.65 3.14
C TYR A 35 -3.45 4.15 2.43
N ASP A 36 -4.63 4.42 2.97
CA ASP A 36 -5.88 4.04 2.32
C ASP A 36 -6.08 4.78 0.99
N LEU A 37 -5.76 6.08 0.97
CA LEU A 37 -5.82 6.85 -0.28
C LEU A 37 -4.85 6.28 -1.32
N ALA A 38 -3.63 5.98 -0.91
CA ALA A 38 -2.63 5.42 -1.80
C ALA A 38 -3.04 4.03 -2.29
N LYS A 39 -3.63 3.23 -1.41
CA LYS A 39 -4.14 1.90 -1.73
C LYS A 39 -5.24 1.98 -2.80
N THR A 40 -6.19 2.88 -2.59
CA THR A 40 -7.28 3.10 -3.55
C THR A 40 -6.74 3.54 -4.90
N SER A 41 -5.77 4.45 -4.90
CA SER A 41 -5.14 4.92 -6.12
C SER A 41 -4.39 3.78 -6.82
N TYR A 42 -3.67 2.95 -6.05
CA TYR A 42 -2.96 1.80 -6.58
C TYR A 42 -3.92 0.83 -7.27
N LEU A 43 -4.99 0.46 -6.58
CA LEU A 43 -5.96 -0.50 -7.13
C LEU A 43 -6.59 0.03 -8.42
N ARG A 44 -6.89 1.33 -8.46
CA ARG A 44 -7.45 1.94 -9.67
C ARG A 44 -6.45 1.94 -10.82
N ASP A 45 -5.19 2.27 -10.54
CA ASP A 45 -4.17 2.32 -11.59
C ASP A 45 -3.84 0.93 -12.12
N VAL A 46 -3.88 -0.09 -11.27
CA VAL A 46 -3.52 -1.46 -11.64
C VAL A 46 -4.69 -2.16 -12.34
N PHE A 47 -5.89 -2.01 -11.82
CA PHE A 47 -7.06 -2.79 -12.30
C PHE A 47 -8.01 -1.97 -13.16
N GLY A 48 -7.89 -0.64 -13.17
CA GLY A 48 -8.87 0.22 -13.81
C GLY A 48 -10.17 0.28 -13.00
N PRO A 49 -11.24 0.86 -13.58
CA PRO A 49 -12.52 0.93 -12.88
C PRO A 49 -13.09 -0.46 -12.63
N GLN A 50 -13.55 -0.73 -11.42
CA GLN A 50 -14.07 -2.03 -11.02
C GLN A 50 -15.37 -1.86 -10.26
N ASP A 51 -16.20 -2.90 -10.31
CA ASP A 51 -17.41 -2.98 -9.50
C ASP A 51 -17.06 -3.74 -8.21
N TRP A 52 -16.92 -3.01 -7.12
CA TRP A 52 -16.54 -3.59 -5.83
C TRP A 52 -17.75 -3.98 -4.98
N THR A 53 -18.94 -4.15 -5.58
CA THR A 53 -20.15 -4.49 -4.81
C THR A 53 -20.26 -5.98 -4.51
N LYS A 54 -19.66 -6.84 -5.34
CA LYS A 54 -19.74 -8.29 -5.15
C LYS A 54 -18.42 -8.89 -4.70
N PHE A 55 -17.33 -8.25 -5.02
CA PHE A 55 -15.98 -8.73 -4.76
C PHE A 55 -15.16 -7.56 -4.24
N ALA A 56 -14.37 -7.81 -3.22
CA ALA A 56 -13.56 -6.77 -2.61
C ALA A 56 -12.18 -7.28 -2.25
N MET A 57 -11.25 -6.35 -2.10
CA MET A 57 -9.94 -6.59 -1.49
C MET A 57 -10.00 -5.96 -0.11
N VAL A 58 -10.04 -6.78 0.93
CA VAL A 58 -10.22 -6.30 2.30
C VAL A 58 -8.92 -6.42 3.08
N VAL A 59 -8.73 -5.52 4.04
CA VAL A 59 -7.55 -5.54 4.91
C VAL A 59 -7.74 -6.61 5.97
N ALA A 60 -6.79 -7.53 6.06
CA ALA A 60 -6.80 -8.58 7.07
C ALA A 60 -5.78 -8.33 8.17
N ASN A 61 -4.68 -7.64 7.86
CA ASN A 61 -3.62 -7.38 8.84
C ASN A 61 -2.82 -6.16 8.42
N ILE A 62 -2.46 -5.34 9.39
CA ILE A 62 -1.58 -4.19 9.19
C ILE A 62 -0.46 -4.24 10.21
N ASN A 63 0.76 -4.02 9.75
CA ASN A 63 1.92 -3.90 10.60
C ASN A 63 2.68 -2.64 10.20
N ALA A 64 2.77 -1.68 11.11
CA ALA A 64 3.37 -0.37 10.80
C ALA A 64 4.51 -0.07 11.76
N ASP A 65 5.60 0.47 11.21
CA ASP A 65 6.75 0.96 11.96
C ASP A 65 6.84 2.47 11.76
N PHE A 66 6.75 3.22 12.86
CA PHE A 66 6.87 4.68 12.86
C PHE A 66 8.33 5.01 13.12
N MET A 67 9.05 5.40 12.06
CA MET A 67 10.51 5.47 12.08
C MET A 67 11.02 6.87 12.38
N ALA A 68 10.31 7.90 11.95
CA ALA A 68 10.69 9.30 12.17
C ALA A 68 9.45 10.17 12.15
N PRO A 69 9.44 11.29 12.88
CA PRO A 69 8.27 12.17 12.90
C PRO A 69 8.10 12.90 11.58
N VAL A 70 6.84 13.15 11.23
CA VAL A 70 6.47 14.00 10.08
C VAL A 70 6.01 15.34 10.64
N TYR A 71 6.58 16.42 10.10
CA TYR A 71 6.23 17.77 10.48
C TYR A 71 5.31 18.39 9.44
N PHE A 72 4.56 19.39 9.83
CA PHE A 72 3.58 20.03 8.94
C PHE A 72 4.22 20.54 7.63
N THR A 73 5.48 20.97 7.71
CA THR A 73 6.17 21.54 6.56
C THR A 73 6.88 20.52 5.69
N ASP A 74 6.82 19.23 6.03
CA ASP A 74 7.46 18.18 5.24
C ASP A 74 6.72 17.96 3.92
N ASP A 75 7.47 17.60 2.88
CA ASP A 75 6.92 17.27 1.56
C ASP A 75 6.79 15.74 1.48
N LEU A 76 5.63 15.24 1.88
CA LEU A 76 5.41 13.81 2.07
C LEU A 76 4.84 13.17 0.81
N VAL A 77 5.37 12.00 0.46
CA VAL A 77 4.79 11.12 -0.59
C VAL A 77 4.54 9.74 0.00
N ILE A 78 3.57 9.03 -0.58
CA ILE A 78 3.28 7.65 -0.20
C ILE A 78 3.66 6.76 -1.38
N GLU A 79 4.55 5.81 -1.11
CA GLU A 79 4.99 4.81 -2.08
C GLU A 79 4.26 3.51 -1.79
N THR A 80 3.82 2.80 -2.83
CA THR A 80 3.08 1.55 -2.70
C THR A 80 3.59 0.53 -3.71
N THR A 81 3.80 -0.70 -3.25
CA THR A 81 4.11 -1.82 -4.13
C THR A 81 3.51 -3.10 -3.56
N VAL A 82 3.27 -4.09 -4.41
CA VAL A 82 2.91 -5.43 -3.97
C VAL A 82 4.20 -6.19 -3.71
N LEU A 83 4.39 -6.62 -2.47
CA LEU A 83 5.59 -7.32 -2.05
C LEU A 83 5.48 -8.83 -2.24
N HIS A 84 4.29 -9.37 -2.00
CA HIS A 84 4.02 -10.80 -2.08
C HIS A 84 2.62 -11.02 -2.65
N LEU A 85 2.51 -12.00 -3.54
CA LEU A 85 1.23 -12.35 -4.17
C LEU A 85 1.00 -13.84 -3.97
N GLY A 86 0.05 -14.17 -3.10
CA GLY A 86 -0.33 -15.54 -2.78
C GLY A 86 -1.58 -15.99 -3.51
N ASN A 87 -2.23 -17.01 -2.97
CA ASN A 87 -3.43 -17.57 -3.59
C ASN A 87 -4.67 -16.71 -3.31
N LYS A 88 -4.96 -16.45 -2.05
CA LYS A 88 -6.14 -15.69 -1.62
C LYS A 88 -5.80 -14.31 -1.10
N SER A 89 -4.51 -14.01 -0.93
CA SER A 89 -4.05 -12.78 -0.33
C SER A 89 -2.83 -12.24 -1.04
N PHE A 90 -2.61 -10.95 -0.87
CA PHE A 90 -1.36 -10.32 -1.30
C PHE A 90 -0.94 -9.32 -0.24
N THR A 91 0.36 -9.05 -0.18
CA THR A 91 0.93 -8.14 0.80
C THR A 91 1.40 -6.87 0.11
N LEU A 92 0.87 -5.75 0.57
CA LEU A 92 1.33 -4.43 0.14
C LEU A 92 2.42 -3.96 1.07
N LEU A 93 3.42 -3.31 0.50
CA LEU A 93 4.38 -2.52 1.25
C LEU A 93 4.13 -1.06 0.91
N GLN A 94 3.92 -0.24 1.93
CA GLN A 94 3.72 1.18 1.74
C GLN A 94 4.70 1.94 2.63
N ARG A 95 5.22 3.05 2.11
CA ARG A 95 6.14 3.91 2.84
C ARG A 95 5.70 5.35 2.73
N ALA A 96 5.74 6.05 3.85
CA ALA A 96 5.60 7.51 3.88
C ALA A 96 7.02 8.08 3.88
N VAL A 97 7.36 8.85 2.85
CA VAL A 97 8.74 9.26 2.59
C VAL A 97 8.78 10.77 2.37
N ASP A 98 9.78 11.43 2.94
CA ASP A 98 10.05 12.82 2.60
C ASP A 98 10.62 12.86 1.18
N LYS A 99 9.95 13.61 0.30
CA LYS A 99 10.31 13.62 -1.11
C LYS A 99 11.70 14.20 -1.34
N GLU A 100 12.10 15.18 -0.55
CA GLU A 100 13.36 15.86 -0.73
C GLU A 100 14.53 15.08 -0.14
N THR A 101 14.40 14.64 1.11
CA THR A 101 15.50 13.97 1.82
C THR A 101 15.53 12.47 1.56
N LYS A 102 14.42 11.90 1.07
CA LYS A 102 14.24 10.46 0.88
C LYS A 102 14.18 9.69 2.20
N GLU A 103 14.01 10.39 3.31
CA GLU A 103 13.89 9.73 4.61
C GLU A 103 12.56 9.00 4.70
N VAL A 104 12.60 7.72 5.10
CA VAL A 104 11.40 6.92 5.35
C VAL A 104 10.89 7.28 6.73
N LYS A 105 9.68 7.86 6.77
CA LYS A 105 9.05 8.28 8.03
C LYS A 105 8.28 7.14 8.67
N CYS A 106 7.63 6.32 7.86
CA CYS A 106 6.81 5.21 8.31
C CYS A 106 6.80 4.14 7.23
N GLN A 107 6.79 2.89 7.65
CA GLN A 107 6.69 1.76 6.72
C GLN A 107 5.57 0.85 7.20
N CYS A 108 4.74 0.40 6.26
CA CYS A 108 3.56 -0.38 6.59
C CYS A 108 3.45 -1.59 5.68
N ARG A 109 3.23 -2.77 6.27
CA ARG A 109 2.90 -3.99 5.52
C ARG A 109 1.44 -4.32 5.78
N THR A 110 0.69 -4.49 4.71
CA THR A 110 -0.75 -4.74 4.79
C THR A 110 -1.08 -6.01 4.02
N VAL A 111 -1.69 -6.96 4.70
CA VAL A 111 -2.18 -8.17 4.05
C VAL A 111 -3.60 -7.89 3.59
N MET A 112 -3.81 -8.01 2.28
CA MET A 112 -5.12 -7.84 1.64
C MET A 112 -5.64 -9.20 1.22
N VAL A 113 -6.93 -9.43 1.43
CA VAL A 113 -7.58 -10.70 1.11
C VAL A 113 -8.68 -10.46 0.09
N ALA A 114 -8.71 -11.31 -0.95
CA ALA A 114 -9.81 -11.30 -1.92
C ALA A 114 -11.04 -11.91 -1.23
N PHE A 115 -12.17 -11.21 -1.31
CA PHE A 115 -13.34 -11.53 -0.51
C PHE A 115 -14.60 -11.47 -1.35
N ASP A 116 -15.40 -12.54 -1.26
CA ASP A 116 -16.72 -12.57 -1.89
C ASP A 116 -17.73 -11.96 -0.92
N ILE A 117 -18.30 -10.82 -1.32
CA ILE A 117 -19.21 -10.07 -0.44
C ILE A 117 -20.53 -10.79 -0.26
N GLU A 118 -21.02 -11.49 -1.30
CA GLU A 118 -22.29 -12.21 -1.22
C GLU A 118 -22.20 -13.42 -0.28
N GLN A 119 -21.11 -14.20 -0.40
CA GLN A 119 -20.93 -15.40 0.40
C GLN A 119 -20.22 -15.13 1.72
N GLN A 120 -19.66 -13.93 1.89
CA GLN A 120 -18.99 -13.52 3.12
C GLN A 120 -17.81 -14.42 3.47
N LEU A 121 -16.98 -14.75 2.47
CA LEU A 121 -15.79 -15.58 2.70
C LEU A 121 -14.66 -15.22 1.73
N PRO A 122 -13.41 -15.56 2.12
CA PRO A 122 -12.26 -15.36 1.23
C PRO A 122 -12.34 -16.25 0.01
N ILE A 123 -11.85 -15.74 -1.11
CA ILE A 123 -11.80 -16.48 -2.37
C ILE A 123 -10.41 -16.35 -2.97
N PRO A 124 -10.01 -17.25 -3.87
CA PRO A 124 -8.77 -17.07 -4.59
C PRO A 124 -8.78 -15.76 -5.39
N ILE A 125 -7.64 -15.10 -5.44
CA ILE A 125 -7.50 -13.89 -6.26
C ILE A 125 -7.70 -14.30 -7.72
N PRO A 126 -8.63 -13.65 -8.45
CA PRO A 126 -8.85 -14.00 -9.86
C PRO A 126 -7.55 -13.85 -10.67
N GLN A 127 -7.36 -14.73 -11.65
CA GLN A 127 -6.12 -14.81 -12.42
C GLN A 127 -5.83 -13.49 -13.15
N ASP A 128 -6.85 -12.82 -13.68
CA ASP A 128 -6.66 -11.57 -14.39
C ASP A 128 -6.15 -10.46 -13.45
N TYR A 129 -6.56 -10.46 -12.19
CA TYR A 129 -6.02 -9.52 -11.21
C TYR A 129 -4.56 -9.82 -10.90
N LYS A 130 -4.20 -11.10 -10.77
CA LYS A 130 -2.81 -11.48 -10.56
C LYS A 130 -1.93 -11.01 -11.72
N GLU A 131 -2.43 -11.18 -12.93
CA GLU A 131 -1.69 -10.77 -14.13
C GLU A 131 -1.56 -9.26 -14.22
N SER A 132 -2.59 -8.52 -13.82
CA SER A 132 -2.54 -7.06 -13.79
C SER A 132 -1.47 -6.57 -12.81
N ILE A 133 -1.40 -7.17 -11.63
CA ILE A 133 -0.38 -6.82 -10.64
C ILE A 133 1.01 -7.14 -11.19
N SER A 134 1.17 -8.32 -11.77
CA SER A 134 2.45 -8.75 -12.37
C SER A 134 2.91 -7.76 -13.44
N LYS A 135 2.00 -7.37 -14.31
CA LYS A 135 2.30 -6.43 -15.39
C LYS A 135 2.69 -5.07 -14.84
N PHE A 136 1.94 -4.56 -13.86
CA PHE A 136 2.22 -3.25 -13.29
C PHE A 136 3.56 -3.23 -12.58
N GLU A 137 3.83 -4.26 -11.77
CA GLU A 137 5.06 -4.33 -10.98
C GLU A 137 6.28 -4.73 -11.81
N GLY A 138 6.06 -5.29 -13.00
CA GLY A 138 7.16 -5.75 -13.84
C GLY A 138 7.87 -6.95 -13.27
N LYS A 139 7.15 -7.82 -12.56
CA LYS A 139 7.68 -9.02 -11.93
C LYS A 139 6.83 -10.22 -12.30
N SER A 140 7.45 -11.39 -12.41
CA SER A 140 6.71 -12.61 -12.69
C SER A 140 5.88 -13.02 -11.47
N LEU A 141 4.83 -13.81 -11.70
CA LEU A 141 4.02 -14.34 -10.62
C LEU A 141 4.85 -15.21 -9.67
N GLU A 142 5.81 -15.95 -10.24
CA GLU A 142 6.69 -16.78 -9.42
C GLU A 142 7.58 -15.95 -8.51
N GLU A 143 8.15 -14.85 -9.02
CA GLU A 143 8.94 -13.95 -8.20
C GLU A 143 8.14 -13.40 -7.02
N MET A 144 6.89 -13.03 -7.26
CA MET A 144 6.04 -12.45 -6.22
C MET A 144 5.50 -13.48 -5.26
N ALA A 145 5.41 -14.76 -5.68
CA ALA A 145 5.02 -15.85 -4.78
C ALA A 145 6.13 -16.18 -3.78
N HIS A 146 7.38 -15.90 -4.14
CA HIS A 146 8.54 -16.21 -3.30
C HIS A 146 9.47 -15.00 -3.20
N PRO A 147 9.01 -13.92 -2.52
CA PRO A 147 9.83 -12.71 -2.42
C PRO A 147 11.04 -12.92 -1.53
N VAL A 148 12.11 -12.18 -1.85
CA VAL A 148 13.35 -12.23 -1.05
C VAL A 148 13.32 -11.30 0.15
N VAL A 149 12.34 -10.42 0.21
CA VAL A 149 12.26 -9.42 1.29
C VAL A 149 11.02 -9.55 2.13
#